data_a2ca036b16a8ad892b1990cb67e39324
#
_entry.id   a2ca036b16a8ad892b1990cb67e39324
#
_cell.length_a   1.000
_cell.length_b   1.000
_cell.length_c   1.000
_cell.angle_alpha   90.00
_cell.angle_beta   90.00
_cell.angle_gamma   90.00
#
_symmetry.space_group_name_H-M   'P 1'
#
loop_
_entity.id
_entity.type
_entity.pdbx_description
1 polymer ?
#
loop_
_entity_poly.entity_id
_entity_poly.type
_entity_poly.pdbx_seq_one_letter_code
_entity_poly.pdbx_strand_id
1 'polypeptide(L)'
;MNKNSFYFLLVAMVSLFQVGCINDNATYRQMVFGDSLIHRNQPDSADIVLTKVKNTIRTEKEVAYYGLLLMNIRYMQYCPLKSDTLISKSIKYYEKIGDNEKLAESYLAKSKNLYSRGFVHQSVIYAKECEKLIPQIDNLSLESELYRFLSRINTKGGDYNAGLKYARKALCIAESNDRGTWKVSSYSRMAITFAKLGDADSACFYINKCIPYLDYFFPKDRVVVMDNIGYLNQERNPELALKYLNMALATYPSVDTYDNLARIYAKQGKKAKADSLWQMALQTKDVEKRCAIVGAMLKQKKDEGDQSEILKLSQRLLVLKDSVNKLRQENNVRELQMEFDANETIIAQQEHIRNMMWVICFGIIVIGLMILIGWLYVRNRRLKILAERLDRTQKMQQYQATINLLRENEQKAQSTISNMVKSDNTNQRTIERLNNKLKKMQEQTIEDERKACLLYKSAMQGSSISDWKKAEQQAFLDYYLHIDFSFHSSLDAYDSLSPREKVYLVLLHEGMEEEQVKNMMGLSDTSIRVLKSRIKSKMQ
;
A
#
# COMPACT_ATOMS: atom_id res chain seq x y z
N MET A 1 -28.85 -61.10 -11.33
CA MET A 1 -29.28 -59.81 -10.71
C MET A 1 -30.54 -59.36 -11.43
N ASN A 2 -31.68 -59.29 -10.74
CA ASN A 2 -32.99 -59.02 -11.32
C ASN A 2 -33.04 -57.57 -11.85
N LYS A 3 -33.59 -57.31 -13.03
CA LYS A 3 -33.72 -55.98 -13.63
C LYS A 3 -34.27 -54.93 -12.67
N ASN A 4 -35.17 -55.34 -11.79
CA ASN A 4 -35.73 -54.44 -10.77
C ASN A 4 -34.70 -54.03 -9.66
N SER A 5 -33.73 -54.86 -9.30
CA SER A 5 -32.64 -54.48 -8.36
C SER A 5 -31.67 -53.50 -8.99
N PHE A 6 -31.46 -53.56 -10.29
CA PHE A 6 -30.59 -52.62 -10.99
C PHE A 6 -31.23 -51.21 -11.08
N TYR A 7 -32.55 -51.17 -11.38
CA TYR A 7 -33.28 -49.89 -11.36
C TYR A 7 -33.35 -49.26 -9.98
N PHE A 8 -33.50 -50.07 -8.92
CA PHE A 8 -33.49 -49.57 -7.53
C PHE A 8 -32.14 -49.04 -7.12
N LEU A 9 -31.04 -49.66 -7.55
CA LEU A 9 -29.68 -49.16 -7.33
C LEU A 9 -29.38 -47.88 -8.11
N LEU A 10 -29.88 -47.80 -9.35
CA LEU A 10 -29.72 -46.60 -10.19
C LEU A 10 -30.52 -45.42 -9.63
N VAL A 11 -31.76 -45.64 -9.17
CA VAL A 11 -32.60 -44.62 -8.52
C VAL A 11 -32.00 -44.20 -7.19
N ALA A 12 -31.45 -45.13 -6.40
CA ALA A 12 -30.73 -44.80 -5.16
C ALA A 12 -29.44 -44.04 -5.41
N MET A 13 -28.67 -44.34 -6.46
CA MET A 13 -27.51 -43.52 -6.87
C MET A 13 -27.92 -42.11 -7.32
N VAL A 14 -28.97 -42.01 -8.14
CA VAL A 14 -29.45 -40.70 -8.62
C VAL A 14 -30.00 -39.85 -7.48
N SER A 15 -30.70 -40.47 -6.49
CA SER A 15 -31.17 -39.74 -5.30
C SER A 15 -30.03 -39.33 -4.38
N LEU A 16 -28.95 -40.11 -4.25
CA LEU A 16 -27.74 -39.74 -3.52
C LEU A 16 -27.00 -38.58 -4.19
N PHE A 17 -26.96 -38.55 -5.52
CA PHE A 17 -26.40 -37.39 -6.27
C PHE A 17 -27.25 -36.12 -6.12
N GLN A 18 -28.59 -36.26 -6.09
CA GLN A 18 -29.46 -35.09 -5.88
C GLN A 18 -29.39 -34.54 -4.46
N VAL A 19 -29.23 -35.37 -3.44
CA VAL A 19 -29.05 -34.91 -2.05
C VAL A 19 -27.71 -34.20 -1.86
N GLY A 20 -26.65 -34.64 -2.54
CA GLY A 20 -25.35 -33.94 -2.56
C GLY A 20 -25.44 -32.52 -3.20
N CYS A 21 -26.11 -32.39 -4.33
CA CYS A 21 -26.28 -31.11 -5.01
C CYS A 21 -27.16 -30.09 -4.26
N ILE A 22 -28.16 -30.59 -3.48
CA ILE A 22 -29.06 -29.70 -2.71
C ILE A 22 -28.33 -29.13 -1.48
N ASN A 23 -27.46 -29.93 -0.83
CA ASN A 23 -26.66 -29.46 0.31
C ASN A 23 -25.54 -28.47 -0.12
N ASP A 24 -24.90 -28.71 -1.25
CA ASP A 24 -23.88 -27.78 -1.80
C ASP A 24 -24.47 -26.38 -2.07
N ASN A 25 -25.68 -26.31 -2.61
CA ASN A 25 -26.38 -25.04 -2.81
C ASN A 25 -26.71 -24.30 -1.49
N ALA A 26 -27.00 -25.00 -0.40
CA ALA A 26 -27.34 -24.37 0.88
C ALA A 26 -26.09 -23.77 1.57
N THR A 27 -24.98 -24.51 1.62
CA THR A 27 -23.69 -24.04 2.18
C THR A 27 -23.19 -22.80 1.43
N TYR A 28 -23.18 -22.85 0.10
CA TYR A 28 -22.73 -21.73 -0.73
C TYR A 28 -23.61 -20.49 -0.55
N ARG A 29 -24.95 -20.64 -0.50
CA ARG A 29 -25.89 -19.53 -0.26
C ARG A 29 -25.64 -18.87 1.10
N GLN A 30 -25.36 -19.63 2.14
CA GLN A 30 -25.04 -19.06 3.46
C GLN A 30 -23.70 -18.31 3.42
N MET A 31 -22.70 -18.80 2.69
CA MET A 31 -21.45 -18.05 2.51
C MET A 31 -21.66 -16.73 1.74
N VAL A 32 -22.50 -16.73 0.69
CA VAL A 32 -22.89 -15.50 -0.02
C VAL A 32 -23.63 -14.53 0.91
N PHE A 33 -24.49 -15.03 1.79
CA PHE A 33 -25.10 -14.18 2.84
C PHE A 33 -24.04 -13.63 3.80
N GLY A 34 -23.08 -14.45 4.24
CA GLY A 34 -21.94 -14.02 5.04
C GLY A 34 -21.12 -12.92 4.35
N ASP A 35 -20.89 -13.05 3.04
CA ASP A 35 -20.22 -12.03 2.22
C ASP A 35 -20.99 -10.71 2.22
N SER A 36 -22.32 -10.77 2.04
CA SER A 36 -23.17 -9.58 2.13
C SER A 36 -23.07 -8.87 3.48
N LEU A 37 -22.89 -9.59 4.56
CA LEU A 37 -22.67 -9.04 5.90
C LEU A 37 -21.27 -8.37 6.02
N ILE A 38 -20.25 -8.94 5.40
CA ILE A 38 -18.92 -8.32 5.30
C ILE A 38 -19.03 -6.96 4.59
N HIS A 39 -19.71 -6.91 3.44
CA HIS A 39 -19.93 -5.67 2.70
C HIS A 39 -20.77 -4.63 3.46
N ARG A 40 -21.63 -5.08 4.37
CA ARG A 40 -22.37 -4.20 5.32
C ARG A 40 -21.55 -3.85 6.57
N ASN A 41 -20.28 -4.23 6.61
CA ASN A 41 -19.37 -4.03 7.74
C ASN A 41 -19.87 -4.66 9.06
N GLN A 42 -20.44 -5.86 8.97
CA GLN A 42 -20.96 -6.65 10.11
C GLN A 42 -20.13 -7.93 10.30
N PRO A 43 -18.84 -7.82 10.67
CA PRO A 43 -17.95 -8.98 10.72
C PRO A 43 -18.36 -10.02 11.75
N ASP A 44 -18.92 -9.60 12.89
CA ASP A 44 -19.32 -10.55 13.94
C ASP A 44 -20.53 -11.41 13.51
N SER A 45 -21.49 -10.80 12.82
CA SER A 45 -22.62 -11.53 12.23
C SER A 45 -22.16 -12.47 11.11
N ALA A 46 -21.23 -12.02 10.27
CA ALA A 46 -20.63 -12.85 9.22
C ALA A 46 -19.85 -14.05 9.81
N ASP A 47 -19.11 -13.86 10.91
CA ASP A 47 -18.38 -14.91 11.59
C ASP A 47 -19.32 -16.01 12.15
N ILE A 48 -20.46 -15.61 12.70
CA ILE A 48 -21.50 -16.54 13.16
C ILE A 48 -22.01 -17.41 12.00
N VAL A 49 -22.26 -16.80 10.84
CA VAL A 49 -22.71 -17.51 9.63
C VAL A 49 -21.64 -18.47 9.14
N LEU A 50 -20.39 -18.03 9.02
CA LEU A 50 -19.29 -18.86 8.56
C LEU A 50 -18.99 -20.01 9.52
N THR A 51 -19.12 -19.80 10.82
CA THR A 51 -18.93 -20.85 11.81
C THR A 51 -19.94 -21.98 11.64
N LYS A 52 -21.21 -21.66 11.32
CA LYS A 52 -22.27 -22.68 11.09
C LYS A 52 -21.98 -23.54 9.86
N VAL A 53 -21.43 -22.95 8.78
CA VAL A 53 -21.17 -23.68 7.53
C VAL A 53 -19.83 -24.40 7.48
N LYS A 54 -18.93 -24.16 8.43
CA LYS A 54 -17.58 -24.72 8.44
C LYS A 54 -17.54 -26.23 8.25
N ASN A 55 -18.44 -26.97 8.90
CA ASN A 55 -18.48 -28.43 8.87
C ASN A 55 -19.25 -28.99 7.66
N THR A 56 -19.92 -28.14 6.88
CA THR A 56 -20.68 -28.54 5.68
C THR A 56 -19.93 -28.30 4.37
N ILE A 57 -18.76 -27.71 4.43
CA ILE A 57 -17.88 -27.45 3.28
C ILE A 57 -17.36 -28.76 2.70
N ARG A 58 -17.53 -28.98 1.38
CA ARG A 58 -17.16 -30.23 0.70
C ARG A 58 -16.31 -30.02 -0.55
N THR A 59 -16.52 -28.92 -1.29
CA THR A 59 -15.91 -28.68 -2.61
C THR A 59 -14.71 -27.74 -2.52
N GLU A 60 -13.78 -27.83 -3.49
CA GLU A 60 -12.65 -26.89 -3.59
C GLU A 60 -13.14 -25.43 -3.72
N LYS A 61 -14.25 -25.21 -4.44
CA LYS A 61 -14.89 -23.89 -4.58
C LYS A 61 -15.31 -23.34 -3.21
N GLU A 62 -15.97 -24.16 -2.40
CA GLU A 62 -16.42 -23.73 -1.08
C GLU A 62 -15.26 -23.48 -0.13
N VAL A 63 -14.21 -24.32 -0.16
CA VAL A 63 -13.00 -24.12 0.63
C VAL A 63 -12.33 -22.80 0.26
N ALA A 64 -12.25 -22.49 -1.03
CA ALA A 64 -11.65 -21.26 -1.52
C ALA A 64 -12.45 -20.02 -1.10
N TYR A 65 -13.78 -20.07 -1.26
CA TYR A 65 -14.64 -18.95 -0.88
C TYR A 65 -14.66 -18.75 0.64
N TYR A 66 -14.78 -19.83 1.40
CA TYR A 66 -14.70 -19.79 2.86
C TYR A 66 -13.38 -19.16 3.35
N GLY A 67 -12.25 -19.56 2.75
CA GLY A 67 -10.93 -19.03 3.11
C GLY A 67 -10.83 -17.51 2.88
N LEU A 68 -11.35 -17.03 1.76
CA LEU A 68 -11.41 -15.61 1.44
C LEU A 68 -12.27 -14.82 2.46
N LEU A 69 -13.49 -15.30 2.71
CA LEU A 69 -14.42 -14.64 3.63
C LEU A 69 -13.87 -14.62 5.07
N LEU A 70 -13.36 -15.76 5.55
CA LEU A 70 -12.79 -15.85 6.89
C LEU A 70 -11.61 -14.86 7.07
N MET A 71 -10.76 -14.73 6.05
CA MET A 71 -9.63 -13.81 6.10
C MET A 71 -10.10 -12.36 6.22
N ASN A 72 -11.11 -11.96 5.43
CA ASN A 72 -11.70 -10.63 5.50
C ASN A 72 -12.35 -10.36 6.87
N ILE A 73 -13.11 -11.29 7.39
CA ILE A 73 -13.73 -11.18 8.73
C ILE A 73 -12.65 -10.97 9.80
N ARG A 74 -11.62 -11.81 9.82
CA ARG A 74 -10.54 -11.70 10.83
C ARG A 74 -9.78 -10.40 10.75
N TYR A 75 -9.56 -9.87 9.54
CA TYR A 75 -8.99 -8.55 9.35
C TYR A 75 -9.87 -7.45 9.95
N MET A 76 -11.18 -7.49 9.67
CA MET A 76 -12.15 -6.50 10.19
C MET A 76 -12.32 -6.58 11.72
N GLN A 77 -12.16 -7.78 12.29
CA GLN A 77 -12.19 -7.99 13.75
C GLN A 77 -10.86 -7.62 14.45
N TYR A 78 -9.83 -7.19 13.69
CA TYR A 78 -8.45 -6.96 14.20
C TYR A 78 -7.83 -8.22 14.85
N CYS A 79 -8.20 -9.40 14.38
CA CYS A 79 -7.73 -10.68 14.87
C CYS A 79 -7.12 -11.52 13.72
N PRO A 80 -5.93 -11.14 13.21
CA PRO A 80 -5.34 -11.78 12.03
C PRO A 80 -5.08 -13.26 12.25
N LEU A 81 -5.29 -14.06 11.20
CA LEU A 81 -4.97 -15.49 11.21
C LEU A 81 -3.45 -15.70 11.20
N LYS A 82 -2.97 -16.60 12.04
CA LYS A 82 -1.55 -16.99 12.10
C LYS A 82 -1.13 -17.80 10.86
N SER A 83 -2.04 -18.56 10.27
CA SER A 83 -1.80 -19.43 9.11
C SER A 83 -2.40 -18.85 7.85
N ASP A 84 -1.64 -18.90 6.76
CA ASP A 84 -2.06 -18.47 5.43
C ASP A 84 -2.59 -19.64 4.57
N THR A 85 -2.72 -20.85 5.14
CA THR A 85 -3.08 -22.07 4.40
C THR A 85 -4.42 -21.94 3.67
N LEU A 86 -5.44 -21.37 4.32
CA LEU A 86 -6.77 -21.24 3.72
C LEU A 86 -6.77 -20.25 2.57
N ILE A 87 -6.19 -19.06 2.76
CA ILE A 87 -6.16 -18.05 1.69
C ILE A 87 -5.26 -18.48 0.52
N SER A 88 -4.21 -19.27 0.79
CA SER A 88 -3.38 -19.85 -0.27
C SER A 88 -4.17 -20.87 -1.12
N LYS A 89 -5.10 -21.61 -0.51
CA LYS A 89 -6.04 -22.46 -1.26
C LYS A 89 -7.02 -21.63 -2.11
N SER A 90 -7.50 -20.49 -1.58
CA SER A 90 -8.36 -19.56 -2.32
C SER A 90 -7.63 -19.02 -3.57
N ILE A 91 -6.42 -18.51 -3.40
CA ILE A 91 -5.58 -18.00 -4.48
C ILE A 91 -5.39 -19.09 -5.55
N LYS A 92 -4.91 -20.28 -5.16
CA LYS A 92 -4.67 -21.39 -6.10
C LYS A 92 -5.94 -21.81 -6.86
N TYR A 93 -7.07 -21.81 -6.20
CA TYR A 93 -8.35 -22.17 -6.83
C TYR A 93 -8.80 -21.14 -7.85
N TYR A 94 -8.81 -19.85 -7.48
CA TYR A 94 -9.26 -18.78 -8.36
C TYR A 94 -8.29 -18.54 -9.53
N GLU A 95 -7.00 -18.72 -9.32
CA GLU A 95 -5.99 -18.73 -10.39
C GLU A 95 -6.25 -19.87 -11.39
N LYS A 96 -6.52 -21.09 -10.90
CA LYS A 96 -6.82 -22.28 -11.74
C LYS A 96 -8.05 -22.09 -12.60
N ILE A 97 -9.10 -21.43 -12.10
CA ILE A 97 -10.36 -21.23 -12.85
C ILE A 97 -10.40 -19.91 -13.63
N GLY A 98 -9.39 -19.05 -13.51
CA GLY A 98 -9.31 -17.77 -14.21
C GLY A 98 -10.28 -16.71 -13.67
N ASP A 99 -10.75 -16.82 -12.42
CA ASP A 99 -11.60 -15.81 -11.79
C ASP A 99 -10.71 -14.68 -11.24
N ASN A 100 -10.39 -13.71 -12.11
CA ASN A 100 -9.48 -12.62 -11.79
C ASN A 100 -10.01 -11.71 -10.68
N GLU A 101 -11.33 -11.55 -10.55
CA GLU A 101 -11.92 -10.71 -9.50
C GLU A 101 -11.72 -11.36 -8.11
N LYS A 102 -12.12 -12.63 -7.96
CA LYS A 102 -11.94 -13.36 -6.69
C LYS A 102 -10.46 -13.63 -6.38
N LEU A 103 -9.62 -13.75 -7.40
CA LEU A 103 -8.17 -13.85 -7.24
C LEU A 103 -7.60 -12.54 -6.67
N ALA A 104 -7.98 -11.39 -7.22
CA ALA A 104 -7.55 -10.07 -6.73
C ALA A 104 -8.04 -9.82 -5.29
N GLU A 105 -9.30 -10.14 -4.97
CA GLU A 105 -9.83 -10.10 -3.60
C GLU A 105 -9.00 -10.98 -2.65
N SER A 106 -8.60 -12.19 -3.09
CA SER A 106 -7.80 -13.13 -2.30
C SER A 106 -6.39 -12.60 -2.04
N TYR A 107 -5.75 -11.99 -3.04
CA TYR A 107 -4.46 -11.33 -2.88
C TYR A 107 -4.55 -10.16 -1.88
N LEU A 108 -5.58 -9.32 -2.01
CA LEU A 108 -5.79 -8.20 -1.08
C LEU A 108 -6.06 -8.69 0.36
N ALA A 109 -6.88 -9.74 0.53
CA ALA A 109 -7.16 -10.32 1.83
C ALA A 109 -5.89 -10.91 2.48
N LYS A 110 -5.06 -11.62 1.73
CA LYS A 110 -3.75 -12.12 2.19
C LYS A 110 -2.82 -10.98 2.57
N SER A 111 -2.74 -9.96 1.74
CA SER A 111 -1.94 -8.76 1.99
C SER A 111 -2.35 -8.08 3.31
N LYS A 112 -3.64 -7.89 3.54
CA LYS A 112 -4.18 -7.31 4.78
C LYS A 112 -3.84 -8.15 6.02
N ASN A 113 -3.92 -9.47 5.93
CA ASN A 113 -3.55 -10.38 7.02
C ASN A 113 -2.06 -10.28 7.36
N LEU A 114 -1.20 -10.28 6.34
CA LEU A 114 0.25 -10.12 6.50
C LEU A 114 0.60 -8.78 7.15
N TYR A 115 -0.02 -7.69 6.69
CA TYR A 115 0.14 -6.37 7.29
C TYR A 115 -0.23 -6.36 8.78
N SER A 116 -1.36 -6.96 9.13
CA SER A 116 -1.85 -7.02 10.52
C SER A 116 -0.93 -7.83 11.43
N ARG A 117 -0.14 -8.74 10.86
CA ARG A 117 0.88 -9.54 11.55
C ARG A 117 2.25 -8.85 11.58
N GLY A 118 2.40 -7.69 10.96
CA GLY A 118 3.65 -6.94 10.90
C GLY A 118 4.55 -7.27 9.70
N PHE A 119 4.16 -8.17 8.80
CA PHE A 119 4.91 -8.53 7.59
C PHE A 119 4.65 -7.52 6.45
N VAL A 120 5.11 -6.28 6.64
CA VAL A 120 4.78 -5.15 5.75
C VAL A 120 5.25 -5.38 4.32
N HIS A 121 6.48 -5.84 4.13
CA HIS A 121 7.04 -6.06 2.79
C HIS A 121 6.27 -7.12 2.00
N GLN A 122 5.98 -8.28 2.61
CA GLN A 122 5.16 -9.32 1.97
C GLN A 122 3.74 -8.83 1.67
N SER A 123 3.19 -8.02 2.56
CA SER A 123 1.91 -7.36 2.32
C SER A 123 1.96 -6.52 1.04
N VAL A 124 3.06 -5.76 0.80
CA VAL A 124 3.24 -4.99 -0.45
C VAL A 124 3.22 -5.91 -1.67
N ILE A 125 3.94 -7.04 -1.64
CA ILE A 125 4.00 -7.98 -2.78
C ILE A 125 2.59 -8.44 -3.17
N TYR A 126 1.80 -8.95 -2.21
CA TYR A 126 0.45 -9.41 -2.52
C TYR A 126 -0.52 -8.28 -2.89
N ALA A 127 -0.35 -7.08 -2.34
CA ALA A 127 -1.12 -5.92 -2.80
C ALA A 127 -0.77 -5.54 -4.24
N LYS A 128 0.49 -5.71 -4.64
CA LYS A 128 0.93 -5.49 -6.03
C LYS A 128 0.42 -6.56 -6.99
N GLU A 129 0.36 -7.83 -6.57
CA GLU A 129 -0.30 -8.87 -7.37
C GLU A 129 -1.80 -8.56 -7.57
N CYS A 130 -2.48 -8.04 -6.55
CA CYS A 130 -3.84 -7.52 -6.71
C CYS A 130 -3.89 -6.34 -7.71
N GLU A 131 -2.97 -5.37 -7.62
CA GLU A 131 -2.92 -4.19 -8.50
C GLU A 131 -2.77 -4.58 -9.99
N LYS A 132 -2.01 -5.63 -10.30
CA LYS A 132 -1.85 -6.14 -11.68
C LYS A 132 -3.16 -6.63 -12.30
N LEU A 133 -4.09 -7.11 -11.48
CA LEU A 133 -5.37 -7.63 -11.95
C LEU A 133 -6.44 -6.54 -12.11
N ILE A 134 -6.30 -5.39 -11.43
CA ILE A 134 -7.29 -4.30 -11.47
C ILE A 134 -7.69 -3.88 -12.89
N PRO A 135 -6.77 -3.73 -13.88
CA PRO A 135 -7.16 -3.35 -15.23
C PRO A 135 -8.02 -4.38 -15.96
N GLN A 136 -8.13 -5.61 -15.43
CA GLN A 136 -8.88 -6.73 -16.04
C GLN A 136 -10.24 -6.95 -15.38
N ILE A 137 -10.60 -6.16 -14.37
CA ILE A 137 -11.83 -6.32 -13.59
C ILE A 137 -12.55 -4.97 -13.46
N ASP A 138 -13.88 -5.01 -13.48
CA ASP A 138 -14.72 -3.82 -13.30
C ASP A 138 -15.27 -3.79 -11.86
N ASN A 139 -14.41 -3.53 -10.88
CA ASN A 139 -14.78 -3.45 -9.47
C ASN A 139 -14.13 -2.23 -8.79
N LEU A 140 -14.76 -1.06 -8.95
CA LEU A 140 -14.30 0.20 -8.34
C LEU A 140 -14.20 0.12 -6.81
N SER A 141 -14.98 -0.75 -6.16
CA SER A 141 -14.91 -0.92 -4.71
C SER A 141 -13.59 -1.55 -4.31
N LEU A 142 -13.20 -2.63 -4.98
CA LEU A 142 -11.93 -3.32 -4.76
C LEU A 142 -10.74 -2.41 -5.10
N GLU A 143 -10.82 -1.69 -6.22
CA GLU A 143 -9.78 -0.74 -6.64
C GLU A 143 -9.58 0.37 -5.60
N SER A 144 -10.66 1.00 -5.15
CA SER A 144 -10.61 2.04 -4.11
C SER A 144 -10.03 1.49 -2.80
N GLU A 145 -10.43 0.28 -2.41
CA GLU A 145 -9.93 -0.37 -1.20
C GLU A 145 -8.44 -0.70 -1.31
N LEU A 146 -8.00 -1.25 -2.43
CA LEU A 146 -6.61 -1.54 -2.72
C LEU A 146 -5.74 -0.29 -2.63
N TYR A 147 -6.12 0.81 -3.28
CA TYR A 147 -5.30 2.03 -3.24
C TYR A 147 -5.23 2.66 -1.85
N ARG A 148 -6.32 2.63 -1.08
CA ARG A 148 -6.29 3.04 0.33
C ARG A 148 -5.36 2.14 1.16
N PHE A 149 -5.35 0.86 0.86
CA PHE A 149 -4.50 -0.09 1.54
C PHE A 149 -3.02 0.06 1.11
N LEU A 150 -2.72 0.20 -0.18
CA LEU A 150 -1.38 0.50 -0.69
C LEU A 150 -0.83 1.81 -0.10
N SER A 151 -1.65 2.84 0.02
CA SER A 151 -1.27 4.06 0.73
C SER A 151 -0.87 3.77 2.18
N ARG A 152 -1.66 2.96 2.90
CA ARG A 152 -1.40 2.59 4.30
C ARG A 152 -0.07 1.87 4.47
N ILE A 153 0.18 0.84 3.68
CA ILE A 153 1.38 0.00 3.82
C ILE A 153 2.64 0.75 3.44
N ASN A 154 2.61 1.55 2.36
CA ASN A 154 3.74 2.38 1.95
C ASN A 154 4.05 3.46 3.00
N THR A 155 3.01 4.13 3.53
CA THR A 155 3.19 5.12 4.62
C THR A 155 3.78 4.47 5.88
N LYS A 156 3.35 3.26 6.24
CA LYS A 156 3.92 2.53 7.37
C LYS A 156 5.36 2.05 7.09
N GLY A 157 5.65 1.66 5.87
CA GLY A 157 6.99 1.27 5.42
C GLY A 157 7.98 2.44 5.28
N GLY A 158 7.51 3.69 5.40
CA GLY A 158 8.35 4.89 5.30
C GLY A 158 8.43 5.49 3.91
N ASP A 159 7.86 4.86 2.89
CA ASP A 159 7.72 5.45 1.56
C ASP A 159 6.48 6.35 1.50
N TYR A 160 6.63 7.55 2.02
CA TYR A 160 5.53 8.51 2.10
C TYR A 160 5.10 9.04 0.72
N ASN A 161 6.01 9.09 -0.24
CA ASN A 161 5.71 9.54 -1.60
C ASN A 161 4.82 8.52 -2.33
N ALA A 162 5.17 7.23 -2.29
CA ALA A 162 4.30 6.18 -2.81
C ALA A 162 2.97 6.14 -2.03
N GLY A 163 3.01 6.31 -0.70
CA GLY A 163 1.82 6.43 0.15
C GLY A 163 0.89 7.54 -0.34
N LEU A 164 1.43 8.73 -0.66
CA LEU A 164 0.66 9.87 -1.14
C LEU A 164 0.11 9.63 -2.56
N LYS A 165 0.91 9.04 -3.47
CA LYS A 165 0.45 8.65 -4.81
C LYS A 165 -0.81 7.78 -4.75
N TYR A 166 -0.78 6.73 -3.92
CA TYR A 166 -1.94 5.83 -3.77
C TYR A 166 -3.11 6.48 -3.04
N ALA A 167 -2.86 7.34 -2.05
CA ALA A 167 -3.91 8.11 -1.39
C ALA A 167 -4.67 9.02 -2.38
N ARG A 168 -3.94 9.67 -3.30
CA ARG A 168 -4.53 10.50 -4.38
C ARG A 168 -5.38 9.65 -5.34
N LYS A 169 -4.89 8.47 -5.77
CA LYS A 169 -5.69 7.56 -6.61
C LYS A 169 -7.00 7.16 -5.92
N ALA A 170 -6.93 6.76 -4.66
CA ALA A 170 -8.12 6.40 -3.89
C ALA A 170 -9.08 7.58 -3.70
N LEU A 171 -8.56 8.79 -3.51
CA LEU A 171 -9.37 10.00 -3.38
C LEU A 171 -10.07 10.34 -4.69
N CYS A 172 -9.39 10.23 -5.83
CA CYS A 172 -9.98 10.46 -7.15
C CYS A 172 -11.20 9.55 -7.37
N ILE A 173 -11.07 8.25 -7.10
CA ILE A 173 -12.19 7.30 -7.20
C ILE A 173 -13.34 7.69 -6.24
N ALA A 174 -13.01 8.08 -5.01
CA ALA A 174 -14.01 8.44 -4.01
C ALA A 174 -14.78 9.72 -4.36
N GLU A 175 -14.12 10.72 -4.93
CA GLU A 175 -14.74 11.98 -5.38
C GLU A 175 -15.63 11.76 -6.59
N SER A 176 -15.22 10.92 -7.55
CA SER A 176 -15.99 10.61 -8.76
C SER A 176 -17.27 9.80 -8.48
N ASN A 177 -17.31 9.02 -7.40
CA ASN A 177 -18.41 8.08 -7.13
C ASN A 177 -19.38 8.52 -6.02
N ASP A 178 -19.19 9.68 -5.44
CA ASP A 178 -20.03 10.29 -4.38
C ASP A 178 -20.38 9.35 -3.20
N ARG A 179 -19.49 8.42 -2.86
CA ARG A 179 -19.67 7.51 -1.71
C ARG A 179 -18.99 8.09 -0.47
N GLY A 180 -19.81 8.55 0.49
CA GLY A 180 -19.32 9.19 1.72
C GLY A 180 -18.30 8.38 2.50
N THR A 181 -18.48 7.05 2.63
CA THR A 181 -17.51 6.14 3.29
C THR A 181 -16.14 6.10 2.58
N TRP A 182 -16.13 6.17 1.27
CA TRP A 182 -14.88 6.17 0.49
C TRP A 182 -14.17 7.51 0.60
N LYS A 183 -14.94 8.63 0.54
CA LYS A 183 -14.40 9.99 0.69
C LYS A 183 -13.69 10.14 2.02
N VAL A 184 -14.34 9.80 3.13
CA VAL A 184 -13.73 9.98 4.45
C VAL A 184 -12.54 9.06 4.67
N SER A 185 -12.59 7.81 4.19
CA SER A 185 -11.44 6.91 4.27
C SER A 185 -10.25 7.43 3.46
N SER A 186 -10.49 8.01 2.29
CA SER A 186 -9.45 8.59 1.43
C SER A 186 -8.91 9.90 2.01
N TYR A 187 -9.77 10.79 2.52
CA TYR A 187 -9.33 12.00 3.23
C TYR A 187 -8.48 11.66 4.45
N SER A 188 -8.88 10.67 5.26
CA SER A 188 -8.09 10.21 6.38
C SER A 188 -6.72 9.68 5.95
N ARG A 189 -6.63 8.96 4.82
CA ARG A 189 -5.35 8.50 4.26
C ARG A 189 -4.47 9.67 3.82
N MET A 190 -5.03 10.63 3.09
CA MET A 190 -4.32 11.86 2.71
C MET A 190 -3.75 12.57 3.94
N ALA A 191 -4.59 12.79 4.96
CA ALA A 191 -4.20 13.47 6.19
C ALA A 191 -3.02 12.79 6.91
N ILE A 192 -3.12 11.46 7.11
CA ILE A 192 -2.06 10.70 7.79
C ILE A 192 -0.76 10.74 6.99
N THR A 193 -0.84 10.62 5.66
CA THR A 193 0.36 10.62 4.82
C THR A 193 1.03 11.99 4.80
N PHE A 194 0.26 13.08 4.71
CA PHE A 194 0.78 14.44 4.85
C PHE A 194 1.41 14.70 6.22
N ALA A 195 0.78 14.21 7.30
CA ALA A 195 1.35 14.29 8.64
C ALA A 195 2.73 13.59 8.73
N LYS A 196 2.90 12.45 8.06
CA LYS A 196 4.18 11.74 7.99
C LYS A 196 5.22 12.44 7.12
N LEU A 197 4.80 13.21 6.13
CA LEU A 197 5.65 14.10 5.32
C LEU A 197 6.02 15.39 6.06
N GLY A 198 5.42 15.66 7.22
CA GLY A 198 5.64 16.89 7.98
C GLY A 198 4.76 18.08 7.55
N ASP A 199 3.88 17.89 6.56
CA ASP A 199 2.91 18.92 6.14
C ASP A 199 1.67 18.90 7.04
N ALA A 200 1.77 19.64 8.12
CA ALA A 200 0.70 19.76 9.11
C ALA A 200 -0.52 20.51 8.56
N ASP A 201 -0.34 21.42 7.60
CA ASP A 201 -1.44 22.21 7.01
C ASP A 201 -2.34 21.33 6.15
N SER A 202 -1.74 20.60 5.20
CA SER A 202 -2.47 19.63 4.39
C SER A 202 -3.07 18.50 5.24
N ALA A 203 -2.35 18.03 6.25
CA ALA A 203 -2.87 17.01 7.15
C ALA A 203 -4.15 17.47 7.87
N CYS A 204 -4.14 18.67 8.46
CA CYS A 204 -5.32 19.25 9.11
C CYS A 204 -6.45 19.54 8.11
N PHE A 205 -6.14 20.03 6.93
CA PHE A 205 -7.13 20.28 5.88
C PHE A 205 -7.88 18.99 5.52
N TYR A 206 -7.16 17.92 5.24
CA TYR A 206 -7.80 16.67 4.83
C TYR A 206 -8.51 15.95 5.97
N ILE A 207 -7.97 15.98 7.20
CA ILE A 207 -8.66 15.32 8.32
C ILE A 207 -9.96 16.02 8.68
N ASN A 208 -10.00 17.36 8.59
CA ASN A 208 -11.23 18.12 8.86
C ASN A 208 -12.30 17.87 7.80
N LYS A 209 -11.93 17.53 6.56
CA LYS A 209 -12.89 17.06 5.56
C LYS A 209 -13.57 15.73 5.91
N CYS A 210 -13.07 14.97 6.87
CA CYS A 210 -13.71 13.75 7.35
C CYS A 210 -14.95 14.05 8.21
N ILE A 211 -15.00 15.22 8.86
CA ILE A 211 -16.01 15.56 9.89
C ILE A 211 -17.46 15.38 9.40
N PRO A 212 -17.88 15.91 8.23
CA PRO A 212 -19.26 15.78 7.76
C PRO A 212 -19.70 14.34 7.45
N TYR A 213 -18.74 13.43 7.34
CA TYR A 213 -18.98 12.05 6.90
C TYR A 213 -18.78 11.01 8.00
N LEU A 214 -18.56 11.41 9.27
CA LEU A 214 -18.27 10.49 10.37
C LEU A 214 -19.42 9.51 10.64
N ASP A 215 -20.65 9.91 10.41
CA ASP A 215 -21.83 9.07 10.64
C ASP A 215 -21.99 7.92 9.63
N TYR A 216 -21.28 7.97 8.52
CA TYR A 216 -21.21 6.84 7.57
C TYR A 216 -20.39 5.66 8.09
N PHE A 217 -19.64 5.84 9.20
CA PHE A 217 -18.83 4.76 9.80
C PHE A 217 -19.55 4.08 10.96
N PHE A 218 -19.27 2.78 11.07
CA PHE A 218 -19.58 2.05 12.30
C PHE A 218 -18.79 2.61 13.48
N PRO A 219 -19.31 2.47 14.72
CA PRO A 219 -18.70 3.08 15.90
C PRO A 219 -17.19 2.83 16.02
N LYS A 220 -16.74 1.61 15.78
CA LYS A 220 -15.33 1.20 15.93
C LYS A 220 -14.40 1.86 14.90
N ASP A 221 -14.84 1.95 13.64
CA ASP A 221 -14.06 2.60 12.57
C ASP A 221 -14.10 4.13 12.72
N ARG A 222 -15.24 4.66 13.18
CA ARG A 222 -15.41 6.08 13.50
C ARG A 222 -14.41 6.55 14.54
N VAL A 223 -14.13 5.75 15.56
CA VAL A 223 -13.14 6.06 16.60
C VAL A 223 -11.76 6.32 16.01
N VAL A 224 -11.31 5.49 15.05
CA VAL A 224 -10.00 5.69 14.39
C VAL A 224 -9.91 7.05 13.70
N VAL A 225 -10.99 7.49 13.05
CA VAL A 225 -11.02 8.81 12.39
C VAL A 225 -11.09 9.93 13.44
N MET A 226 -11.87 9.78 14.51
CA MET A 226 -11.95 10.74 15.62
C MET A 226 -10.58 10.89 16.32
N ASP A 227 -9.86 9.80 16.55
CA ASP A 227 -8.51 9.84 17.12
C ASP A 227 -7.53 10.62 16.20
N ASN A 228 -7.63 10.42 14.88
CA ASN A 228 -6.83 11.16 13.91
C ASN A 228 -7.21 12.66 13.87
N ILE A 229 -8.51 13.00 13.96
CA ILE A 229 -8.96 14.40 14.08
C ILE A 229 -8.38 15.03 15.34
N GLY A 230 -8.44 14.32 16.46
CA GLY A 230 -7.87 14.77 17.72
C GLY A 230 -6.37 14.98 17.64
N TYR A 231 -5.65 13.98 17.12
CA TYR A 231 -4.19 14.03 16.97
C TYR A 231 -3.73 15.22 16.10
N LEU A 232 -4.35 15.41 14.94
CA LEU A 232 -3.91 16.42 13.98
C LEU A 232 -4.34 17.84 14.35
N ASN A 233 -5.42 17.99 15.12
CA ASN A 233 -5.91 19.31 15.57
C ASN A 233 -5.39 19.73 16.96
N GLN A 234 -4.65 18.89 17.68
CA GLN A 234 -4.23 19.16 19.07
C GLN A 234 -3.45 20.48 19.26
N GLU A 235 -2.74 20.94 18.24
CA GLU A 235 -1.97 22.19 18.29
C GLU A 235 -2.76 23.40 17.78
N ARG A 236 -3.59 23.20 16.76
CA ARG A 236 -4.28 24.29 16.04
C ARG A 236 -5.66 24.59 16.58
N ASN A 237 -6.37 23.54 16.98
CA ASN A 237 -7.73 23.65 17.51
C ASN A 237 -7.92 22.61 18.62
N PRO A 238 -7.37 22.89 19.83
CA PRO A 238 -7.45 21.95 20.96
C PRO A 238 -8.88 21.65 21.41
N GLU A 239 -9.82 22.58 21.23
CA GLU A 239 -11.23 22.38 21.55
C GLU A 239 -11.86 21.34 20.62
N LEU A 240 -11.63 21.48 19.32
CA LEU A 240 -12.07 20.49 18.34
C LEU A 240 -11.44 19.12 18.62
N ALA A 241 -10.15 19.09 18.92
CA ALA A 241 -9.43 17.87 19.27
C ALA A 241 -10.06 17.18 20.49
N LEU A 242 -10.29 17.92 21.58
CA LEU A 242 -10.93 17.41 22.79
C LEU A 242 -12.36 16.92 22.53
N LYS A 243 -13.14 17.63 21.72
CA LYS A 243 -14.49 17.21 21.34
C LYS A 243 -14.47 15.81 20.74
N TYR A 244 -13.66 15.59 19.71
CA TYR A 244 -13.65 14.31 19.00
C TYR A 244 -12.98 13.19 19.79
N LEU A 245 -11.95 13.49 20.58
CA LEU A 245 -11.32 12.49 21.44
C LEU A 245 -12.25 12.05 22.59
N ASN A 246 -13.05 12.97 23.15
CA ASN A 246 -14.05 12.59 24.15
C ASN A 246 -15.19 11.77 23.54
N MET A 247 -15.61 12.08 22.30
CA MET A 247 -16.56 11.24 21.56
C MET A 247 -15.97 9.85 21.28
N ALA A 248 -14.69 9.75 20.90
CA ALA A 248 -13.99 8.49 20.72
C ALA A 248 -13.94 7.68 22.02
N LEU A 249 -13.58 8.34 23.12
CA LEU A 249 -13.52 7.73 24.45
C LEU A 249 -14.87 7.17 24.89
N ALA A 250 -15.96 7.90 24.63
CA ALA A 250 -17.31 7.47 24.96
C ALA A 250 -17.83 6.33 24.05
N THR A 251 -17.33 6.24 22.81
CA THR A 251 -17.78 5.24 21.83
C THR A 251 -17.06 3.91 22.03
N TYR A 252 -15.74 3.94 21.97
CA TYR A 252 -14.86 2.77 22.15
C TYR A 252 -13.43 3.26 22.45
N PRO A 253 -13.02 3.28 23.72
CA PRO A 253 -11.72 3.82 24.10
C PRO A 253 -10.58 2.99 23.51
N SER A 254 -9.65 3.67 22.84
CA SER A 254 -8.47 3.09 22.23
C SER A 254 -7.18 3.57 22.91
N VAL A 255 -6.08 2.87 22.66
CA VAL A 255 -4.74 3.31 23.08
C VAL A 255 -4.41 4.71 22.55
N ASP A 256 -4.78 4.95 21.27
CA ASP A 256 -4.52 6.23 20.61
C ASP A 256 -5.39 7.35 21.21
N THR A 257 -6.64 7.03 21.58
CA THR A 257 -7.54 7.97 22.30
C THR A 257 -6.92 8.42 23.63
N TYR A 258 -6.44 7.45 24.44
CA TYR A 258 -5.82 7.76 25.71
C TYR A 258 -4.54 8.58 25.55
N ASP A 259 -3.64 8.23 24.61
CA ASP A 259 -2.39 8.95 24.38
C ASP A 259 -2.67 10.39 23.88
N ASN A 260 -3.58 10.56 22.93
CA ASN A 260 -3.92 11.87 22.37
C ASN A 260 -4.55 12.80 23.42
N LEU A 261 -5.46 12.29 24.25
CA LEU A 261 -6.04 13.05 25.36
C LEU A 261 -4.98 13.42 26.40
N ALA A 262 -4.09 12.48 26.74
CA ALA A 262 -3.02 12.71 27.69
C ALA A 262 -2.10 13.85 27.23
N ARG A 263 -1.70 13.87 25.95
CA ARG A 263 -0.88 14.93 25.35
C ARG A 263 -1.54 16.30 25.47
N ILE A 264 -2.85 16.40 25.21
CA ILE A 264 -3.58 17.66 25.33
C ILE A 264 -3.65 18.09 26.81
N TYR A 265 -3.99 17.18 27.73
CA TYR A 265 -4.05 17.52 29.16
C TYR A 265 -2.69 17.88 29.75
N ALA A 266 -1.62 17.25 29.28
CA ALA A 266 -0.25 17.62 29.65
C ALA A 266 0.05 19.07 29.27
N LYS A 267 -0.27 19.49 28.05
CA LYS A 267 -0.12 20.88 27.60
C LYS A 267 -0.99 21.88 28.37
N GLN A 268 -2.17 21.46 28.82
CA GLN A 268 -3.03 22.28 29.66
C GLN A 268 -2.56 22.34 31.14
N GLY A 269 -1.44 21.73 31.50
CA GLY A 269 -0.95 21.65 32.85
C GLY A 269 -1.73 20.69 33.77
N LYS A 270 -2.67 19.92 33.24
CA LYS A 270 -3.49 18.94 33.97
C LYS A 270 -2.73 17.61 34.13
N LYS A 271 -1.59 17.66 34.83
CA LYS A 271 -0.57 16.59 34.92
C LYS A 271 -1.15 15.25 35.39
N ALA A 272 -1.85 15.24 36.52
CA ALA A 272 -2.44 14.01 37.07
C ALA A 272 -3.39 13.31 36.10
N LYS A 273 -4.15 14.09 35.32
CA LYS A 273 -5.07 13.55 34.29
C LYS A 273 -4.28 12.97 33.12
N ALA A 274 -3.23 13.63 32.68
CA ALA A 274 -2.35 13.16 31.62
C ALA A 274 -1.65 11.86 32.03
N ASP A 275 -1.06 11.81 33.21
CA ASP A 275 -0.36 10.64 33.75
C ASP A 275 -1.30 9.43 33.86
N SER A 276 -2.53 9.61 34.36
CA SER A 276 -3.55 8.55 34.45
C SER A 276 -3.88 7.97 33.07
N LEU A 277 -4.10 8.82 32.07
CA LEU A 277 -4.42 8.40 30.71
C LEU A 277 -3.23 7.68 30.05
N TRP A 278 -2.01 8.15 30.24
CA TRP A 278 -0.83 7.44 29.73
C TRP A 278 -0.62 6.09 30.39
N GLN A 279 -0.94 5.93 31.67
CA GLN A 279 -0.92 4.60 32.31
C GLN A 279 -1.92 3.64 31.67
N MET A 280 -3.11 4.12 31.30
CA MET A 280 -4.05 3.30 30.54
C MET A 280 -3.51 2.95 29.14
N ALA A 281 -2.92 3.92 28.42
CA ALA A 281 -2.35 3.72 27.11
C ALA A 281 -1.15 2.75 27.13
N LEU A 282 -0.34 2.76 28.18
CA LEU A 282 0.84 1.89 28.34
C LEU A 282 0.51 0.39 28.55
N GLN A 283 -0.76 0.04 28.79
CA GLN A 283 -1.19 -1.35 28.87
C GLN A 283 -1.16 -2.08 27.50
N THR A 284 -0.93 -1.34 26.41
CA THR A 284 -0.81 -1.93 25.07
C THR A 284 0.37 -2.91 24.97
N LYS A 285 0.19 -3.98 24.20
CA LYS A 285 1.28 -4.90 23.80
C LYS A 285 2.11 -4.36 22.63
N ASP A 286 1.64 -3.33 21.93
CA ASP A 286 2.31 -2.72 20.80
C ASP A 286 3.54 -1.91 21.27
N VAL A 287 4.73 -2.40 20.94
CA VAL A 287 6.02 -1.80 21.35
C VAL A 287 6.24 -0.43 20.70
N GLU A 288 5.81 -0.24 19.44
CA GLU A 288 5.93 1.05 18.76
C GLU A 288 5.05 2.10 19.44
N LYS A 289 3.81 1.75 19.80
CA LYS A 289 2.93 2.64 20.57
C LYS A 289 3.51 2.96 21.95
N ARG A 290 4.01 1.95 22.69
CA ARG A 290 4.67 2.19 23.98
C ARG A 290 5.86 3.14 23.85
N CYS A 291 6.67 2.98 22.82
CA CYS A 291 7.80 3.85 22.54
C CYS A 291 7.35 5.31 22.31
N ALA A 292 6.29 5.53 21.52
CA ALA A 292 5.73 6.85 21.26
C ALA A 292 5.16 7.51 22.52
N ILE A 293 4.44 6.73 23.36
CA ILE A 293 3.86 7.20 24.62
C ILE A 293 4.97 7.61 25.61
N VAL A 294 5.97 6.75 25.83
CA VAL A 294 7.09 7.05 26.72
C VAL A 294 7.88 8.26 26.24
N GLY A 295 8.01 8.44 24.91
CA GLY A 295 8.62 9.63 24.33
C GLY A 295 7.84 10.92 24.64
N ALA A 296 6.50 10.85 24.64
CA ALA A 296 5.64 11.98 24.99
C ALA A 296 5.73 12.31 26.49
N MET A 297 5.69 11.30 27.36
CA MET A 297 5.88 11.48 28.80
C MET A 297 7.24 12.09 29.12
N LEU A 298 8.31 11.61 28.47
CA LEU A 298 9.65 12.17 28.65
C LEU A 298 9.69 13.65 28.25
N LYS A 299 9.05 14.03 27.14
CA LYS A 299 8.97 15.43 26.73
C LYS A 299 8.32 16.28 27.83
N GLN A 300 7.17 15.85 28.34
CA GLN A 300 6.51 16.56 29.45
C GLN A 300 7.39 16.68 30.68
N LYS A 301 8.05 15.60 31.13
CA LYS A 301 8.89 15.63 32.32
C LYS A 301 10.14 16.51 32.12
N LYS A 302 10.63 16.66 30.91
CA LYS A 302 11.68 17.64 30.57
C LYS A 302 11.19 19.08 30.75
N ASP A 303 9.97 19.37 30.30
CA ASP A 303 9.36 20.69 30.46
C ASP A 303 9.06 21.00 31.93
N GLU A 304 8.88 19.97 32.76
CA GLU A 304 8.68 20.08 34.23
C GLU A 304 10.00 20.21 35.01
N GLY A 305 11.14 19.84 34.46
CA GLY A 305 12.45 19.84 35.12
C GLY A 305 12.66 18.68 36.13
N ASP A 306 11.82 17.64 36.08
CA ASP A 306 11.92 16.46 36.97
C ASP A 306 13.05 15.53 36.52
N GLN A 307 14.26 15.78 37.04
CA GLN A 307 15.47 15.06 36.68
C GLN A 307 15.37 13.53 36.94
N SER A 308 14.69 13.13 38.03
CA SER A 308 14.53 11.71 38.38
C SER A 308 13.68 10.95 37.36
N GLU A 309 12.51 11.48 37.04
CA GLU A 309 11.62 10.88 36.05
C GLU A 309 12.20 11.00 34.63
N ILE A 310 12.90 12.09 34.29
CA ILE A 310 13.62 12.23 33.02
C ILE A 310 14.60 11.08 32.82
N LEU A 311 15.45 10.78 33.84
CA LEU A 311 16.43 9.69 33.73
C LEU A 311 15.74 8.35 33.52
N LYS A 312 14.74 8.03 34.34
CA LYS A 312 13.96 6.78 34.27
C LYS A 312 13.25 6.59 32.93
N LEU A 313 12.55 7.62 32.44
CA LEU A 313 11.86 7.56 31.15
C LEU A 313 12.84 7.51 29.99
N SER A 314 14.00 8.17 30.08
CA SER A 314 15.03 8.10 29.03
C SER A 314 15.61 6.70 28.91
N GLN A 315 15.91 6.02 30.01
CA GLN A 315 16.36 4.63 30.03
C GLN A 315 15.29 3.70 29.43
N ARG A 316 14.03 3.86 29.85
CA ARG A 316 12.90 3.08 29.32
C ARG A 316 12.71 3.30 27.83
N LEU A 317 12.84 4.55 27.36
CA LEU A 317 12.72 4.89 25.95
C LEU A 317 13.83 4.25 25.10
N LEU A 318 15.06 4.22 25.63
CA LEU A 318 16.19 3.57 24.97
C LEU A 318 15.91 2.08 24.74
N VAL A 319 15.50 1.36 25.77
CA VAL A 319 15.15 -0.07 25.69
C VAL A 319 14.02 -0.32 24.70
N LEU A 320 13.00 0.56 24.69
CA LEU A 320 11.90 0.44 23.74
C LEU A 320 12.34 0.72 22.29
N LYS A 321 13.22 1.70 22.08
CA LYS A 321 13.79 1.98 20.75
C LYS A 321 14.63 0.82 20.23
N ASP A 322 15.44 0.20 21.08
CA ASP A 322 16.21 -0.98 20.72
C ASP A 322 15.28 -2.15 20.34
N SER A 323 14.21 -2.34 21.11
CA SER A 323 13.19 -3.35 20.80
C SER A 323 12.47 -3.10 19.46
N VAL A 324 12.14 -1.84 19.16
CA VAL A 324 11.55 -1.43 17.87
C VAL A 324 12.52 -1.66 16.72
N ASN A 325 13.79 -1.28 16.90
CA ASN A 325 14.83 -1.47 15.89
C ASN A 325 15.07 -2.97 15.64
N LYS A 326 15.13 -3.79 16.68
CA LYS A 326 15.24 -5.24 16.56
C LYS A 326 14.06 -5.87 15.81
N LEU A 327 12.83 -5.46 16.14
CA LEU A 327 11.63 -5.89 15.41
C LEU A 327 11.67 -5.48 13.92
N ARG A 328 12.17 -4.31 13.60
CA ARG A 328 12.35 -3.84 12.23
C ARG A 328 13.42 -4.65 11.49
N GLN A 329 14.55 -4.93 12.14
CA GLN A 329 15.60 -5.76 11.56
C GLN A 329 15.17 -7.22 11.38
N GLU A 330 14.49 -7.82 12.37
CA GLU A 330 13.92 -9.16 12.24
C GLU A 330 12.87 -9.25 11.13
N ASN A 331 12.06 -8.23 10.94
CA ASN A 331 11.12 -8.16 9.83
C ASN A 331 11.86 -8.04 8.48
N ASN A 332 12.91 -7.24 8.38
CA ASN A 332 13.71 -7.11 7.17
C ASN A 332 14.46 -8.41 6.81
N VAL A 333 15.03 -9.12 7.78
CA VAL A 333 15.72 -10.40 7.54
C VAL A 333 14.72 -11.50 7.12
N ARG A 334 13.55 -11.56 7.75
CA ARG A 334 12.48 -12.47 7.33
C ARG A 334 11.94 -12.13 5.95
N GLU A 335 11.84 -10.85 5.63
CA GLU A 335 11.43 -10.35 4.32
C GLU A 335 12.38 -10.83 3.23
N LEU A 336 13.69 -10.64 3.43
CA LEU A 336 14.72 -11.09 2.50
C LEU A 336 14.71 -12.62 2.34
N GLN A 337 14.58 -13.39 3.41
CA GLN A 337 14.50 -14.86 3.33
C GLN A 337 13.25 -15.30 2.55
N MET A 338 12.09 -14.70 2.78
CA MET A 338 10.87 -15.07 2.07
C MET A 338 10.87 -14.60 0.61
N GLU A 339 11.55 -13.52 0.29
CA GLU A 339 11.79 -13.09 -1.10
C GLU A 339 12.70 -14.08 -1.83
N PHE A 340 13.74 -14.57 -1.16
CA PHE A 340 14.59 -15.67 -1.67
C PHE A 340 13.79 -16.96 -1.86
N ASP A 341 13.01 -17.39 -0.87
CA ASP A 341 12.21 -18.62 -0.94
C ASP A 341 11.10 -18.52 -2.00
N ALA A 342 10.48 -17.33 -2.17
CA ALA A 342 9.52 -17.08 -3.23
C ALA A 342 10.18 -17.10 -4.62
N ASN A 343 11.36 -16.51 -4.75
CA ASN A 343 12.13 -16.53 -6.00
C ASN A 343 12.64 -17.95 -6.34
N GLU A 344 13.11 -18.74 -5.36
CA GLU A 344 13.47 -20.14 -5.57
C GLU A 344 12.27 -20.98 -6.02
N THR A 345 11.10 -20.79 -5.43
CA THR A 345 9.88 -21.51 -5.86
C THR A 345 9.43 -21.10 -7.26
N ILE A 346 9.57 -19.82 -7.63
CA ILE A 346 9.27 -19.33 -8.99
C ILE A 346 10.29 -19.89 -9.99
N ILE A 347 11.56 -19.89 -9.65
CA ILE A 347 12.63 -20.47 -10.48
C ILE A 347 12.43 -21.98 -10.64
N ALA A 348 12.11 -22.70 -9.56
CA ALA A 348 11.81 -24.13 -9.61
C ALA A 348 10.56 -24.48 -10.42
N GLN A 349 9.50 -23.66 -10.34
CA GLN A 349 8.30 -23.81 -11.18
C GLN A 349 8.60 -23.51 -12.65
N GLN A 350 9.37 -22.47 -12.93
CA GLN A 350 9.81 -22.17 -14.32
C GLN A 350 10.72 -23.27 -14.87
N GLU A 351 11.58 -23.86 -14.04
CA GLU A 351 12.39 -25.01 -14.44
C GLU A 351 11.55 -26.26 -14.70
N HIS A 352 10.55 -26.51 -13.90
CA HIS A 352 9.63 -27.63 -14.11
C HIS A 352 8.79 -27.47 -15.40
N ILE A 353 8.27 -26.27 -15.65
CA ILE A 353 7.56 -25.92 -16.90
C ILE A 353 8.52 -26.02 -18.10
N ARG A 354 9.76 -25.52 -17.96
CA ARG A 354 10.79 -25.63 -18.98
C ARG A 354 11.14 -27.09 -19.28
N ASN A 355 11.27 -27.92 -18.24
CA ASN A 355 11.55 -29.35 -18.39
C ASN A 355 10.38 -30.12 -19.03
N MET A 356 9.14 -29.81 -18.67
CA MET A 356 7.97 -30.36 -19.36
C MET A 356 7.89 -29.93 -20.83
N MET A 357 8.21 -28.66 -21.13
CA MET A 357 8.29 -28.19 -22.52
C MET A 357 9.39 -28.90 -23.29
N TRP A 358 10.55 -29.18 -22.65
CA TRP A 358 11.62 -29.97 -23.25
C TRP A 358 11.19 -31.40 -23.59
N VAL A 359 10.44 -32.07 -22.69
CA VAL A 359 9.90 -33.42 -22.91
C VAL A 359 8.91 -33.44 -24.08
N ILE A 360 8.04 -32.43 -24.17
CA ILE A 360 7.10 -32.29 -25.28
C ILE A 360 7.83 -31.98 -26.60
N CYS A 361 8.79 -31.06 -26.60
CA CYS A 361 9.59 -30.74 -27.78
C CYS A 361 10.45 -31.95 -28.25
N PHE A 362 11.00 -32.72 -27.29
CA PHE A 362 11.73 -33.94 -27.60
C PHE A 362 10.82 -35.03 -28.19
N GLY A 363 9.61 -35.17 -27.67
CA GLY A 363 8.62 -36.09 -28.23
C GLY A 363 8.21 -35.75 -29.67
N ILE A 364 8.09 -34.45 -29.97
CA ILE A 364 7.80 -33.96 -31.33
C ILE A 364 8.98 -34.16 -32.28
N ILE A 365 10.23 -34.00 -31.79
CA ILE A 365 11.45 -34.18 -32.55
C ILE A 365 11.71 -35.67 -32.88
N VAL A 366 11.40 -36.58 -31.95
CA VAL A 366 11.50 -38.03 -32.14
C VAL A 366 10.53 -38.55 -33.19
N ILE A 367 9.42 -37.83 -33.39
CA ILE A 367 8.39 -38.20 -34.40
C ILE A 367 8.77 -37.82 -35.85
N GLY A 368 9.93 -37.32 -36.02
CA GLY A 368 10.50 -37.23 -37.37
C GLY A 368 10.64 -35.81 -37.91
N LEU A 369 11.72 -35.45 -38.22
CA LEU A 369 12.27 -34.47 -39.15
C LEU A 369 13.30 -33.50 -38.57
N MET A 370 14.45 -33.70 -39.04
CA MET A 370 15.55 -32.76 -39.23
C MET A 370 16.45 -32.43 -38.02
N ILE A 371 17.38 -33.30 -37.84
CA ILE A 371 18.55 -33.19 -36.94
C ILE A 371 19.31 -31.85 -37.13
N LEU A 372 19.27 -31.27 -38.31
CA LEU A 372 20.05 -30.06 -38.61
C LEU A 372 19.40 -28.77 -38.10
N ILE A 373 18.08 -28.63 -38.20
CA ILE A 373 17.33 -27.43 -37.73
C ILE A 373 17.23 -27.45 -36.20
N GLY A 374 17.04 -28.63 -35.60
CA GLY A 374 17.04 -28.80 -34.16
C GLY A 374 18.37 -28.43 -33.51
N TRP A 375 19.50 -28.78 -34.17
CA TRP A 375 20.82 -28.45 -33.68
C TRP A 375 21.12 -26.93 -33.71
N LEU A 376 20.73 -26.24 -34.79
CA LEU A 376 20.89 -24.79 -34.89
C LEU A 376 19.97 -24.05 -33.91
N TYR A 377 18.77 -24.56 -33.67
CA TYR A 377 17.83 -23.98 -32.70
C TYR A 377 18.31 -24.14 -31.26
N VAL A 378 18.84 -25.32 -30.90
CA VAL A 378 19.39 -25.58 -29.57
C VAL A 378 20.64 -24.72 -29.32
N ARG A 379 21.48 -24.50 -30.34
CA ARG A 379 22.66 -23.64 -30.25
C ARG A 379 22.29 -22.16 -29.98
N ASN A 380 21.31 -21.62 -30.69
CA ASN A 380 20.85 -20.24 -30.50
C ASN A 380 20.20 -20.02 -29.13
N ARG A 381 19.49 -21.01 -28.62
CA ARG A 381 18.88 -20.94 -27.30
C ARG A 381 19.89 -21.00 -26.14
N ARG A 382 20.98 -21.80 -26.29
CA ARG A 382 22.08 -21.82 -25.30
C ARG A 382 22.78 -20.47 -25.19
N LEU A 383 22.97 -19.78 -26.28
CA LEU A 383 23.56 -18.43 -26.29
C LEU A 383 22.66 -17.38 -25.63
N LYS A 384 21.34 -17.45 -25.84
CA LYS A 384 20.38 -16.58 -25.17
C LYS A 384 20.34 -16.81 -23.66
N ILE A 385 20.34 -18.06 -23.23
CA ILE A 385 20.35 -18.40 -21.79
C ILE A 385 21.66 -17.96 -21.13
N LEU A 386 22.76 -17.98 -21.85
CA LEU A 386 24.06 -17.49 -21.36
C LEU A 386 24.03 -15.96 -21.19
N ALA A 387 23.44 -15.24 -22.14
CA ALA A 387 23.27 -13.79 -22.09
C ALA A 387 22.33 -13.37 -20.94
N GLU A 388 21.23 -14.09 -20.75
CA GLU A 388 20.29 -13.83 -19.64
C GLU A 388 20.88 -14.16 -18.24
N ARG A 389 21.76 -15.17 -18.16
CA ARG A 389 22.49 -15.45 -16.90
C ARG A 389 23.50 -14.35 -16.58
N LEU A 390 24.18 -13.81 -17.59
CA LEU A 390 25.12 -12.71 -17.41
C LEU A 390 24.40 -11.44 -16.93
N ASP A 391 23.26 -11.11 -17.50
CA ASP A 391 22.43 -9.97 -17.10
C ASP A 391 21.92 -10.08 -15.64
N ARG A 392 21.46 -11.28 -15.22
CA ARG A 392 21.04 -11.53 -13.82
C ARG A 392 22.19 -11.39 -12.83
N THR A 393 23.39 -11.84 -13.20
CA THR A 393 24.58 -11.72 -12.34
C THR A 393 25.00 -10.26 -12.19
N GLN A 394 24.93 -9.46 -13.26
CA GLN A 394 25.23 -8.03 -13.20
C GLN A 394 24.21 -7.27 -12.36
N LYS A 395 22.90 -7.57 -12.47
CA LYS A 395 21.84 -6.97 -11.63
C LYS A 395 22.04 -7.29 -10.14
N MET A 396 22.39 -8.53 -9.81
CA MET A 396 22.68 -8.91 -8.42
C MET A 396 23.89 -8.16 -7.85
N GLN A 397 24.93 -7.94 -8.63
CA GLN A 397 26.09 -7.14 -8.20
C GLN A 397 25.72 -5.66 -7.99
N GLN A 398 24.86 -5.09 -8.82
CA GLN A 398 24.36 -3.72 -8.63
C GLN A 398 23.53 -3.57 -7.34
N TYR A 399 22.64 -4.54 -7.05
CA TYR A 399 21.88 -4.54 -5.78
C TYR A 399 22.80 -4.67 -4.57
N GLN A 400 23.82 -5.53 -4.63
CA GLN A 400 24.81 -5.68 -3.55
C GLN A 400 25.59 -4.38 -3.30
N ALA A 401 25.99 -3.70 -4.36
CA ALA A 401 26.67 -2.40 -4.27
C ALA A 401 25.76 -1.32 -3.64
N THR A 402 24.47 -1.29 -4.01
CA THR A 402 23.49 -0.36 -3.45
C THR A 402 23.26 -0.61 -1.96
N ILE A 403 23.15 -1.89 -1.55
CA ILE A 403 23.02 -2.27 -0.13
C ILE A 403 24.25 -1.84 0.68
N ASN A 404 25.45 -2.00 0.14
CA ASN A 404 26.68 -1.60 0.82
C ASN A 404 26.76 -0.07 0.96
N LEU A 405 26.33 0.69 -0.06
CA LEU A 405 26.26 2.14 -0.02
C LEU A 405 25.24 2.64 1.03
N LEU A 406 24.08 1.99 1.11
CA LEU A 406 23.07 2.31 2.13
C LEU A 406 23.58 2.02 3.55
N ARG A 407 24.30 0.90 3.77
CA ARG A 407 24.94 0.58 5.08
C ARG A 407 25.99 1.62 5.47
N GLU A 408 26.80 2.05 4.50
CA GLU A 408 27.81 3.08 4.75
C GLU A 408 27.20 4.43 5.10
N ASN A 409 26.07 4.79 4.43
CA ASN A 409 25.32 5.99 4.75
C ASN A 409 24.62 5.92 6.11
N GLU A 410 24.10 4.75 6.49
CA GLU A 410 23.52 4.50 7.82
C GLU A 410 24.56 4.62 8.92
N GLN A 411 25.76 4.05 8.74
CA GLN A 411 26.88 4.21 9.69
C GLN A 411 27.34 5.67 9.80
N LYS A 412 27.40 6.42 8.69
CA LYS A 412 27.70 7.86 8.68
C LYS A 412 26.62 8.66 9.43
N ALA A 413 25.34 8.32 9.24
CA ALA A 413 24.23 8.96 9.95
C ALA A 413 24.29 8.66 11.46
N GLN A 414 24.55 7.42 11.86
CA GLN A 414 24.69 7.05 13.28
C GLN A 414 25.90 7.72 13.95
N SER A 415 27.03 7.83 13.23
CA SER A 415 28.20 8.54 13.75
C SER A 415 27.93 10.05 13.91
N THR A 416 27.17 10.63 12.98
CA THR A 416 26.76 12.05 13.02
C THR A 416 25.83 12.31 14.20
N ILE A 417 24.85 11.43 14.43
CA ILE A 417 23.93 11.48 15.59
C ILE A 417 24.71 11.33 16.91
N SER A 418 25.65 10.39 17.00
CA SER A 418 26.50 10.19 18.16
C SER A 418 27.37 11.41 18.48
N ASN A 419 27.88 12.09 17.45
CA ASN A 419 28.67 13.31 17.59
C ASN A 419 27.81 14.53 17.98
N MET A 420 26.56 14.61 17.52
CA MET A 420 25.60 15.65 17.91
C MET A 420 25.17 15.54 19.37
N VAL A 421 25.04 14.33 19.92
CA VAL A 421 24.68 14.08 21.33
C VAL A 421 25.84 14.47 22.30
N LYS A 422 27.08 14.52 21.81
CA LYS A 422 28.25 14.88 22.63
C LYS A 422 28.56 16.37 22.73
N SER A 423 27.89 17.23 21.97
CA SER A 423 28.12 18.68 21.97
C SER A 423 26.92 19.46 22.50
N ASP A 424 26.56 19.22 23.73
CA ASP A 424 25.46 19.92 24.40
C ASP A 424 25.83 21.38 24.70
N ASN A 425 25.00 22.32 24.31
CA ASN A 425 24.84 23.75 24.58
C ASN A 425 25.10 24.79 23.48
N THR A 426 25.65 24.45 22.31
CA THR A 426 25.75 25.46 21.20
C THR A 426 24.79 25.18 20.05
N ASN A 427 24.16 24.04 20.06
CA ASN A 427 23.41 23.53 18.88
C ASN A 427 21.90 23.82 18.85
N GLN A 428 21.29 24.22 19.98
CA GLN A 428 19.84 24.53 19.98
C GLN A 428 19.47 25.65 19.02
N ARG A 429 20.25 26.73 18.95
CA ARG A 429 20.02 27.85 18.01
C ARG A 429 20.26 27.46 16.56
N THR A 430 21.18 26.52 16.32
CA THR A 430 21.49 26.04 14.96
C THR A 430 20.44 25.04 14.50
N ILE A 431 19.94 24.18 15.39
CA ILE A 431 18.84 23.23 15.14
C ILE A 431 17.53 23.98 14.85
N GLU A 432 17.22 25.03 15.61
CA GLU A 432 16.07 25.89 15.31
C GLU A 432 16.18 26.59 13.95
N ARG A 433 17.37 27.10 13.61
CA ARG A 433 17.59 27.71 12.30
C ARG A 433 17.50 26.70 11.16
N LEU A 434 18.04 25.49 11.34
CA LEU A 434 17.97 24.42 10.34
C LEU A 434 16.54 23.87 10.22
N ASN A 435 15.82 23.70 11.34
CA ASN A 435 14.43 23.28 11.32
C ASN A 435 13.51 24.33 10.65
N ASN A 436 13.76 25.62 10.90
CA ASN A 436 13.02 26.69 10.24
C ASN A 436 13.37 26.79 8.76
N LYS A 437 14.61 26.48 8.36
CA LYS A 437 15.03 26.40 6.97
C LYS A 437 14.45 25.17 6.27
N LEU A 438 14.43 24.03 6.97
CA LEU A 438 13.83 22.79 6.51
C LEU A 438 12.31 22.94 6.33
N LYS A 439 11.66 23.58 7.32
CA LYS A 439 10.20 23.87 7.25
C LYS A 439 9.85 24.77 6.07
N LYS A 440 10.64 25.83 5.83
CA LYS A 440 10.45 26.69 4.65
C LYS A 440 10.67 25.96 3.32
N MET A 441 11.68 25.07 3.27
CA MET A 441 11.91 24.24 2.07
C MET A 441 10.79 23.24 1.86
N GLN A 442 10.26 22.61 2.93
CA GLN A 442 9.13 21.71 2.85
C GLN A 442 7.85 22.43 2.41
N GLU A 443 7.56 23.61 2.98
CA GLU A 443 6.43 24.46 2.57
C GLU A 443 6.52 24.83 1.09
N GLN A 444 7.73 25.18 0.61
CA GLN A 444 8.00 25.50 -0.78
C GLN A 444 7.78 24.26 -1.69
N THR A 445 8.31 23.12 -1.31
CA THR A 445 8.17 21.88 -2.09
C THR A 445 6.70 21.47 -2.22
N ILE A 446 5.91 21.63 -1.15
CA ILE A 446 4.48 21.30 -1.15
C ILE A 446 3.67 22.26 -2.04
N GLU A 447 4.00 23.56 -1.99
CA GLU A 447 3.35 24.54 -2.86
C GLU A 447 3.70 24.27 -4.34
N ASP A 448 4.95 23.90 -4.61
CA ASP A 448 5.42 23.54 -5.95
C ASP A 448 4.73 22.24 -6.44
N GLU A 449 4.61 21.21 -5.59
CA GLU A 449 3.86 19.98 -5.93
C GLU A 449 2.36 20.25 -6.15
N ARG A 450 1.77 21.10 -5.33
CA ARG A 450 0.37 21.50 -5.50
C ARG A 450 0.13 22.20 -6.83
N LYS A 451 1.03 23.12 -7.18
CA LYS A 451 1.00 23.80 -8.47
C LYS A 451 1.21 22.83 -9.62
N ALA A 452 2.15 21.91 -9.50
CA ALA A 452 2.44 20.88 -10.48
C ALA A 452 1.24 19.94 -10.72
N CYS A 453 0.55 19.53 -9.65
CA CYS A 453 -0.70 18.75 -9.73
C CYS A 453 -1.83 19.50 -10.47
N LEU A 454 -1.96 20.80 -10.21
CA LEU A 454 -2.95 21.63 -10.91
C LEU A 454 -2.65 21.75 -12.40
N LEU A 455 -1.37 21.93 -12.76
CA LEU A 455 -0.93 21.98 -14.15
C LEU A 455 -1.22 20.67 -14.87
N TYR A 456 -0.94 19.53 -14.22
CA TYR A 456 -1.25 18.22 -14.79
C TYR A 456 -2.76 18.02 -15.01
N LYS A 457 -3.58 18.32 -13.99
CA LYS A 457 -5.05 18.21 -14.11
C LYS A 457 -5.60 19.09 -15.21
N SER A 458 -5.13 20.33 -15.29
CA SER A 458 -5.52 21.29 -16.33
C SER A 458 -5.17 20.77 -17.73
N ALA A 459 -3.97 20.25 -17.91
CA ALA A 459 -3.54 19.67 -19.17
C ALA A 459 -4.39 18.44 -19.53
N MET A 460 -4.64 17.52 -18.59
CA MET A 460 -5.46 16.33 -18.84
C MET A 460 -6.92 16.66 -19.16
N GLN A 461 -7.42 17.82 -18.76
CA GLN A 461 -8.74 18.33 -19.14
C GLN A 461 -8.77 19.05 -20.48
N GLY A 462 -7.66 19.08 -21.21
CA GLY A 462 -7.56 19.72 -22.53
C GLY A 462 -7.40 21.24 -22.50
N SER A 463 -7.06 21.82 -21.35
CA SER A 463 -6.83 23.26 -21.23
C SER A 463 -5.61 23.72 -22.04
N SER A 464 -5.61 24.98 -22.52
CA SER A 464 -4.46 25.54 -23.22
C SER A 464 -3.22 25.61 -22.33
N ILE A 465 -2.10 25.18 -22.86
CA ILE A 465 -0.78 25.21 -22.23
C ILE A 465 0.21 26.07 -23.02
N SER A 466 -0.31 26.88 -23.96
CA SER A 466 0.50 27.74 -24.85
C SER A 466 1.38 28.71 -24.07
N ASP A 467 0.88 29.21 -22.93
CA ASP A 467 1.50 30.25 -22.13
C ASP A 467 2.41 29.73 -21.01
N TRP A 468 2.56 28.41 -20.91
CA TRP A 468 3.41 27.81 -19.90
C TRP A 468 4.87 28.20 -20.07
N LYS A 469 5.43 28.83 -19.02
CA LYS A 469 6.86 29.12 -18.95
C LYS A 469 7.65 27.82 -18.73
N LYS A 470 8.95 27.86 -18.96
CA LYS A 470 9.85 26.72 -18.79
C LYS A 470 9.75 26.08 -17.39
N ALA A 471 9.56 26.89 -16.36
CA ALA A 471 9.38 26.40 -14.98
C ALA A 471 8.07 25.62 -14.79
N GLU A 472 6.99 25.99 -15.45
CA GLU A 472 5.70 25.29 -15.38
C GLU A 472 5.72 24.01 -16.19
N GLN A 473 6.39 24.00 -17.33
CA GLN A 473 6.65 22.79 -18.10
C GLN A 473 7.48 21.78 -17.29
N GLN A 474 8.50 22.25 -16.58
CA GLN A 474 9.31 21.40 -15.73
C GLN A 474 8.50 20.88 -14.53
N ALA A 475 7.73 21.72 -13.85
CA ALA A 475 6.87 21.31 -12.75
C ALA A 475 5.83 20.23 -13.18
N PHE A 476 5.28 20.37 -14.38
CA PHE A 476 4.41 19.33 -14.96
C PHE A 476 5.15 17.99 -15.15
N LEU A 477 6.37 18.03 -15.68
CA LEU A 477 7.20 16.85 -15.90
C LEU A 477 7.61 16.20 -14.59
N ASP A 478 8.03 16.99 -13.59
CA ASP A 478 8.41 16.51 -12.26
C ASP A 478 7.21 15.83 -11.57
N TYR A 479 6.00 16.38 -11.75
CA TYR A 479 4.78 15.72 -11.26
C TYR A 479 4.47 14.45 -12.03
N TYR A 480 4.68 14.44 -13.34
CA TYR A 480 4.45 13.26 -14.19
C TYR A 480 5.40 12.11 -13.85
N LEU A 481 6.59 12.38 -13.34
CA LEU A 481 7.50 11.38 -12.79
C LEU A 481 6.83 10.48 -11.72
N HIS A 482 5.91 11.04 -10.94
CA HIS A 482 5.17 10.30 -9.92
C HIS A 482 3.96 9.51 -10.47
N ILE A 483 3.59 9.76 -11.73
CA ILE A 483 2.46 9.10 -12.42
C ILE A 483 2.97 7.93 -13.23
N ASP A 484 3.94 8.17 -14.12
CA ASP A 484 4.60 7.14 -14.91
C ASP A 484 6.12 7.33 -14.88
N PHE A 485 6.74 6.72 -13.88
CA PHE A 485 8.18 6.74 -13.69
C PHE A 485 8.93 6.12 -14.88
N SER A 486 8.39 5.06 -15.49
CA SER A 486 9.09 4.32 -16.55
C SER A 486 9.16 5.14 -17.84
N PHE A 487 8.05 5.76 -18.23
CA PHE A 487 8.03 6.61 -19.40
C PHE A 487 8.81 7.92 -19.18
N HIS A 488 8.68 8.56 -18.02
CA HIS A 488 9.45 9.75 -17.69
C HIS A 488 10.96 9.47 -17.73
N SER A 489 11.41 8.38 -17.12
CA SER A 489 12.83 8.00 -17.15
C SER A 489 13.34 7.72 -18.56
N SER A 490 12.48 7.19 -19.44
CA SER A 490 12.84 7.02 -20.86
C SER A 490 13.05 8.34 -21.57
N LEU A 491 12.28 9.38 -21.21
CA LEU A 491 12.46 10.74 -21.75
C LEU A 491 13.71 11.44 -21.21
N ASP A 492 14.10 11.13 -19.97
CA ASP A 492 15.31 11.69 -19.36
C ASP A 492 16.60 11.10 -19.92
N ALA A 493 16.54 9.92 -20.54
CA ALA A 493 17.65 9.36 -21.29
C ALA A 493 18.05 10.23 -22.51
N TYR A 494 17.17 11.15 -22.93
CA TYR A 494 17.43 12.09 -24.03
C TYR A 494 17.65 13.50 -23.48
N ASP A 495 18.86 13.80 -22.98
CA ASP A 495 19.24 15.12 -22.44
C ASP A 495 19.03 16.29 -23.42
N SER A 496 19.00 16.01 -24.71
CA SER A 496 18.81 17.00 -25.77
C SER A 496 17.36 17.51 -25.90
N LEU A 497 16.36 16.84 -25.31
CA LEU A 497 14.97 17.25 -25.37
C LEU A 497 14.68 18.41 -24.41
N SER A 498 14.08 19.48 -24.93
CA SER A 498 13.61 20.59 -24.10
C SER A 498 12.37 20.18 -23.29
N PRO A 499 12.08 20.85 -22.14
CA PRO A 499 10.87 20.58 -21.37
C PRO A 499 9.58 20.61 -22.22
N ARG A 500 9.48 21.55 -23.16
CA ARG A 500 8.34 21.66 -24.07
C ARG A 500 8.18 20.45 -24.99
N GLU A 501 9.29 19.88 -25.47
CA GLU A 501 9.30 18.67 -26.29
C GLU A 501 8.92 17.43 -25.45
N LYS A 502 9.41 17.36 -24.21
CA LYS A 502 9.02 16.30 -23.26
C LYS A 502 7.54 16.37 -22.91
N VAL A 503 6.98 17.56 -22.64
CA VAL A 503 5.54 17.77 -22.40
C VAL A 503 4.70 17.29 -23.58
N TYR A 504 5.10 17.61 -24.81
CA TYR A 504 4.42 17.14 -26.01
C TYR A 504 4.36 15.60 -26.07
N LEU A 505 5.48 14.94 -25.78
CA LEU A 505 5.55 13.48 -25.78
C LEU A 505 4.71 12.85 -24.67
N VAL A 506 4.68 13.46 -23.48
CA VAL A 506 3.85 13.03 -22.35
C VAL A 506 2.36 13.11 -22.71
N LEU A 507 1.89 14.19 -23.31
CA LEU A 507 0.48 14.37 -23.67
C LEU A 507 0.03 13.32 -24.71
N LEU A 508 0.88 12.99 -25.67
CA LEU A 508 0.61 11.91 -26.62
C LEU A 508 0.63 10.53 -25.95
N HIS A 509 1.54 10.31 -25.00
CA HIS A 509 1.60 9.05 -24.23
C HIS A 509 0.36 8.84 -23.38
N GLU A 510 -0.22 9.90 -22.84
CA GLU A 510 -1.49 9.88 -22.10
C GLU A 510 -2.72 9.69 -23.01
N GLY A 511 -2.52 9.43 -24.30
CA GLY A 511 -3.57 9.07 -25.24
C GLY A 511 -4.33 10.24 -25.86
N MET A 512 -3.79 11.46 -25.75
CA MET A 512 -4.41 12.62 -26.42
C MET A 512 -4.14 12.60 -27.92
N GLU A 513 -5.15 12.95 -28.71
CA GLU A 513 -5.00 13.07 -30.15
C GLU A 513 -4.05 14.24 -30.52
N GLU A 514 -3.23 14.04 -31.55
CA GLU A 514 -2.22 15.02 -31.96
C GLU A 514 -2.82 16.40 -32.28
N GLU A 515 -4.02 16.43 -32.86
CA GLU A 515 -4.72 17.69 -33.16
C GLU A 515 -5.15 18.42 -31.87
N GLN A 516 -5.55 17.69 -30.86
CA GLN A 516 -5.86 18.24 -29.54
C GLN A 516 -4.61 18.83 -28.88
N VAL A 517 -3.51 18.08 -28.87
CA VAL A 517 -2.23 18.55 -28.30
C VAL A 517 -1.70 19.77 -29.03
N LYS A 518 -1.82 19.82 -30.35
CA LYS A 518 -1.47 20.98 -31.18
C LYS A 518 -2.22 22.24 -30.71
N ASN A 519 -3.54 22.11 -30.54
CA ASN A 519 -4.39 23.24 -30.12
C ASN A 519 -4.04 23.69 -28.71
N MET A 520 -3.84 22.75 -27.79
CA MET A 520 -3.45 23.04 -26.41
C MET A 520 -2.10 23.79 -26.32
N MET A 521 -1.13 23.41 -27.12
CA MET A 521 0.19 24.02 -27.17
C MET A 521 0.24 25.33 -27.98
N GLY A 522 -0.86 25.73 -28.61
CA GLY A 522 -0.97 26.91 -29.46
C GLY A 522 -0.07 26.83 -30.69
N LEU A 523 0.08 25.65 -31.31
CA LEU A 523 0.97 25.43 -32.42
C LEU A 523 0.22 25.50 -33.76
N SER A 524 0.83 26.11 -34.76
CA SER A 524 0.36 26.05 -36.15
C SER A 524 0.77 24.69 -36.79
N ASP A 525 0.15 24.33 -37.91
CA ASP A 525 0.48 23.10 -38.66
C ASP A 525 1.94 23.05 -39.12
N THR A 526 2.53 24.20 -39.38
CA THR A 526 3.96 24.31 -39.69
C THR A 526 4.81 24.12 -38.46
N SER A 527 4.42 24.71 -37.32
CA SER A 527 5.16 24.65 -36.06
C SER A 527 5.19 23.22 -35.48
N ILE A 528 4.08 22.44 -35.57
CA ILE A 528 4.05 21.07 -35.09
C ILE A 528 4.91 20.16 -35.96
N ARG A 529 4.95 20.34 -37.27
CA ARG A 529 5.86 19.58 -38.16
C ARG A 529 7.32 19.81 -37.79
N VAL A 530 7.70 21.07 -37.52
CA VAL A 530 9.05 21.41 -37.07
C VAL A 530 9.36 20.79 -35.70
N LEU A 531 8.41 20.82 -34.76
CA LEU A 531 8.56 20.21 -33.44
C LEU A 531 8.82 18.71 -33.56
N LYS A 532 8.01 18.01 -34.32
CA LYS A 532 8.16 16.56 -34.58
C LYS A 532 9.50 16.22 -35.24
N SER A 533 9.93 17.00 -36.22
CA SER A 533 11.22 16.81 -36.89
C SER A 533 12.37 16.97 -35.91
N ARG A 534 12.31 17.97 -35.01
CA ARG A 534 13.31 18.18 -33.95
C ARG A 534 13.35 17.04 -32.95
N ILE A 535 12.19 16.62 -32.48
CA ILE A 535 12.10 15.50 -31.55
C ILE A 535 12.71 14.23 -32.19
N LYS A 536 12.32 13.91 -33.42
CA LYS A 536 12.85 12.76 -34.15
C LYS A 536 14.37 12.81 -34.32
N SER A 537 14.92 13.99 -34.64
CA SER A 537 16.37 14.19 -34.77
C SER A 537 17.12 14.09 -33.44
N LYS A 538 16.46 14.32 -32.31
CA LYS A 538 17.07 14.27 -30.98
C LYS A 538 16.96 12.90 -30.32
N MET A 539 16.05 12.05 -30.82
CA MET A 539 15.83 10.69 -30.32
C MET A 539 16.52 9.62 -31.21
N GLN A 540 17.14 10.02 -32.33
CA GLN A 540 18.04 9.21 -33.14
C GLN A 540 19.49 9.36 -32.65
#